data_83de00ed723a57752e8949de3fecb169
#
_entry.id   83de00ed723a57752e8949de3fecb169
#
_cell.length_a   1.000
_cell.length_b   1.000
_cell.length_c   1.000
_cell.angle_alpha   90.00
_cell.angle_beta   90.00
_cell.angle_gamma   90.00
#
_symmetry.space_group_name_H-M   'P 1'
#
loop_
_entity.id
_entity.type
_entity.pdbx_description
1 polymer ?
#
loop_
_entity_poly.entity_id
_entity_poly.type
_entity_poly.pdbx_seq_one_letter_code
_entity_poly.pdbx_strand_id
1 'polypeptide(L)'
;MGRKHVSSLAFILPILASTADAASDPARPRGVAPEFAKYYKDAEAFTCISNPAIKLPIARLNDDYCDCPDGSDEPGTSACAYLSPLSPPQPLGFQGKDVNAMPALPGFYCKNKGHQPSYIPFTNVNDGACDYELCCDGSDEYEHVGAIKCEDKCATIGKEWRKADEARQKSLTAAKQRRKELIAEAGRMRKEVEDRIQTLKTQIEGATLKVDGLTKSLAEIERAERGKVVKGAGKGGKITVLASLAKDRIQELTDNVNRVRDERNAAQSRVEELEGMLKRFKEEYNPNFNDEGVKRAVQAWENYAAQERPGPNNALDRDLDEILKPDSESAIKWHEFETVEESDVELLYKFEEYLPDSIRSWVDSKLRDLRVALIENGILADPTTGDAPESKAITDAKSQLDSAKKELEGDKSELTRHEEDLTKDYGPDSIFRALKDRCTSTDSGEYTYEHCFLSKTTQKPKKGGGHTGMGNFARIESITVDEELPADGKGLGSGERIAIKYENGQHCWNGPNRSTMVILACAENDEIWKIVEEEKCVYRMEVGTPAVCGIDVQKAVPAHNEL
;
A
#
# COMPACT_ATOMS: atom_id res chain seq x y z
N MET A 1 -55.45 20.10 26.15
CA MET A 1 -56.39 18.99 25.85
C MET A 1 -55.70 18.08 24.84
N GLY A 2 -55.62 16.78 25.15
CA GLY A 2 -55.25 15.73 24.19
C GLY A 2 -53.86 15.11 24.33
N ARG A 3 -53.58 14.45 25.48
CA ARG A 3 -52.51 13.45 25.60
C ARG A 3 -52.90 12.21 24.80
N LYS A 4 -52.09 11.81 23.82
CA LYS A 4 -52.15 10.44 23.24
C LYS A 4 -51.01 9.60 23.83
N HIS A 5 -51.39 8.62 24.65
CA HIS A 5 -50.57 7.53 25.10
C HIS A 5 -50.27 6.63 23.91
N VAL A 6 -48.99 6.40 23.62
CA VAL A 6 -48.53 5.32 22.76
C VAL A 6 -47.99 4.22 23.68
N SER A 7 -48.75 3.13 23.77
CA SER A 7 -48.34 1.90 24.45
C SER A 7 -47.29 1.20 23.61
N SER A 8 -46.06 1.13 24.16
CA SER A 8 -45.01 0.25 23.63
C SER A 8 -45.30 -1.18 24.09
N LEU A 9 -45.79 -2.03 23.19
CA LEU A 9 -45.78 -3.48 23.38
C LEU A 9 -44.33 -3.96 23.28
N ALA A 10 -43.73 -4.33 24.41
CA ALA A 10 -42.51 -5.08 24.50
C ALA A 10 -42.79 -6.53 24.07
N PHE A 11 -42.37 -6.92 22.88
CA PHE A 11 -42.27 -8.32 22.49
C PHE A 11 -41.11 -8.97 23.24
N ILE A 12 -41.45 -9.70 24.29
CA ILE A 12 -40.53 -10.65 24.94
C ILE A 12 -40.48 -11.88 24.06
N LEU A 13 -39.46 -12.02 23.24
CA LEU A 13 -39.11 -13.30 22.64
C LEU A 13 -38.56 -14.20 23.76
N PRO A 14 -39.08 -15.40 23.96
CA PRO A 14 -38.44 -16.38 24.81
C PRO A 14 -37.12 -16.82 24.12
N ILE A 15 -35.99 -16.50 24.75
CA ILE A 15 -34.73 -17.16 24.46
C ILE A 15 -34.93 -18.62 24.85
N LEU A 16 -35.21 -19.47 23.86
CA LEU A 16 -35.02 -20.89 23.98
C LEU A 16 -33.53 -21.14 24.21
N ALA A 17 -33.16 -21.18 25.48
CA ALA A 17 -31.92 -21.81 25.88
C ALA A 17 -32.05 -23.26 25.41
N SER A 18 -31.44 -23.58 24.28
CA SER A 18 -31.11 -24.94 23.92
C SER A 18 -30.19 -25.45 25.00
N THR A 19 -30.76 -26.10 26.01
CA THR A 19 -30.03 -27.08 26.79
C THR A 19 -29.62 -28.13 25.78
N ALA A 20 -28.36 -28.00 25.27
CA ALA A 20 -27.72 -29.14 24.67
C ALA A 20 -27.69 -30.19 25.76
N ASP A 21 -28.69 -31.10 25.74
CA ASP A 21 -28.57 -32.37 26.42
C ASP A 21 -27.16 -32.89 26.05
N ALA A 22 -26.38 -33.10 27.09
CA ALA A 22 -25.18 -33.91 27.01
C ALA A 22 -25.69 -35.31 26.61
N ALA A 23 -25.91 -35.51 25.29
CA ALA A 23 -26.08 -36.81 24.72
C ALA A 23 -24.91 -37.62 25.26
N SER A 24 -25.21 -38.66 26.02
CA SER A 24 -24.26 -39.65 26.49
C SER A 24 -23.47 -40.07 25.26
N ASP A 25 -22.22 -39.60 25.20
CA ASP A 25 -21.26 -39.98 24.16
C ASP A 25 -21.29 -41.52 24.09
N PRO A 26 -21.66 -42.15 22.96
CA PRO A 26 -21.64 -43.60 22.89
C PRO A 26 -20.26 -44.04 23.34
N ALA A 27 -20.18 -45.01 24.29
CA ALA A 27 -18.98 -45.30 25.04
C ALA A 27 -17.82 -45.51 24.08
N ARG A 28 -17.03 -44.48 23.86
CA ARG A 28 -15.82 -44.58 23.06
C ARG A 28 -14.83 -45.47 23.77
N PRO A 29 -14.12 -46.31 23.05
CA PRO A 29 -13.04 -47.08 23.64
C PRO A 29 -12.04 -46.17 24.35
N ARG A 30 -11.44 -46.68 25.42
CA ARG A 30 -10.37 -45.98 26.15
C ARG A 30 -9.25 -45.58 25.16
N GLY A 31 -8.65 -44.43 25.34
CA GLY A 31 -7.57 -43.91 24.51
C GLY A 31 -8.02 -43.27 23.19
N VAL A 32 -9.31 -43.36 22.82
CA VAL A 32 -9.81 -42.79 21.56
C VAL A 32 -10.30 -41.34 21.75
N ALA A 33 -9.77 -40.42 20.96
CA ALA A 33 -10.25 -39.02 20.92
C ALA A 33 -11.57 -38.88 20.13
N PRO A 34 -12.32 -37.77 20.33
CA PRO A 34 -13.58 -37.51 19.63
C PRO A 34 -13.49 -37.56 18.11
N GLU A 35 -12.42 -37.03 17.54
CA GLU A 35 -12.18 -36.98 16.10
C GLU A 35 -12.04 -38.35 15.44
N PHE A 36 -11.55 -39.35 16.20
CA PHE A 36 -11.38 -40.71 15.75
C PHE A 36 -12.60 -41.61 16.08
N ALA A 37 -13.58 -41.11 16.86
CA ALA A 37 -14.76 -41.89 17.25
C ALA A 37 -15.53 -42.51 16.09
N LYS A 38 -15.46 -41.93 14.91
CA LYS A 38 -16.11 -42.41 13.69
C LYS A 38 -15.65 -43.81 13.26
N TYR A 39 -14.42 -44.20 13.58
CA TYR A 39 -13.84 -45.51 13.23
C TYR A 39 -14.21 -46.61 14.21
N TYR A 40 -14.74 -46.29 15.40
CA TYR A 40 -15.03 -47.20 16.51
C TYR A 40 -16.55 -47.31 16.79
N LYS A 41 -17.40 -47.10 15.78
CA LYS A 41 -18.86 -47.06 15.94
C LYS A 41 -19.52 -48.44 15.86
N ASP A 42 -18.89 -49.43 15.22
CA ASP A 42 -19.47 -50.76 15.07
C ASP A 42 -19.36 -51.53 16.40
N ALA A 43 -20.45 -52.11 16.82
CA ALA A 43 -20.54 -52.84 18.09
C ALA A 43 -20.07 -54.30 17.99
N GLU A 44 -19.95 -54.83 16.78
CA GLU A 44 -19.64 -56.27 16.56
C GLU A 44 -18.21 -56.50 16.05
N ALA A 45 -17.73 -55.59 15.22
CA ALA A 45 -16.43 -55.73 14.56
C ALA A 45 -15.69 -54.39 14.49
N PHE A 46 -14.37 -54.43 14.59
CA PHE A 46 -13.49 -53.29 14.36
C PHE A 46 -12.73 -53.48 13.04
N THR A 47 -12.52 -52.42 12.32
CA THR A 47 -11.76 -52.40 11.06
C THR A 47 -10.53 -51.51 11.22
N CYS A 48 -9.32 -52.06 10.96
CA CYS A 48 -8.10 -51.30 11.04
C CYS A 48 -8.15 -50.03 10.18
N ILE A 49 -7.76 -48.87 10.73
CA ILE A 49 -7.97 -47.54 10.09
C ILE A 49 -7.20 -47.45 8.76
N SER A 50 -5.93 -47.84 8.73
CA SER A 50 -5.09 -47.74 7.53
C SER A 50 -5.26 -48.93 6.57
N ASN A 51 -5.85 -50.04 7.05
CA ASN A 51 -6.08 -51.25 6.21
C ASN A 51 -7.50 -51.81 6.40
N PRO A 52 -8.50 -51.26 5.69
CA PRO A 52 -9.90 -51.69 5.80
C PRO A 52 -10.18 -53.16 5.43
N ALA A 53 -9.20 -53.88 4.87
CA ALA A 53 -9.35 -55.31 4.58
C ALA A 53 -9.25 -56.17 5.84
N ILE A 54 -8.63 -55.67 6.90
CA ILE A 54 -8.48 -56.37 8.18
C ILE A 54 -9.65 -55.99 9.08
N LYS A 55 -10.47 -56.98 9.38
CA LYS A 55 -11.61 -56.85 10.30
C LYS A 55 -11.40 -57.76 11.50
N LEU A 56 -11.49 -57.21 12.66
CA LEU A 56 -11.27 -57.87 13.94
C LEU A 56 -12.60 -57.94 14.72
N PRO A 57 -12.87 -59.01 15.48
CA PRO A 57 -13.96 -59.00 16.44
C PRO A 57 -13.75 -57.91 17.46
N ILE A 58 -14.83 -57.29 17.96
CA ILE A 58 -14.73 -56.18 18.94
C ILE A 58 -13.95 -56.56 20.20
N ALA A 59 -13.88 -57.85 20.55
CA ALA A 59 -13.12 -58.38 21.68
C ALA A 59 -11.60 -58.22 21.51
N ARG A 60 -11.14 -57.92 20.30
CA ARG A 60 -9.72 -57.63 19.99
C ARG A 60 -9.36 -56.16 20.10
N LEU A 61 -10.29 -55.35 20.56
CA LEU A 61 -10.06 -53.92 20.77
C LEU A 61 -9.58 -53.69 22.20
N ASN A 62 -8.36 -53.18 22.37
CA ASN A 62 -7.70 -53.01 23.66
C ASN A 62 -7.53 -54.35 24.44
N ASP A 63 -7.07 -55.39 23.76
CA ASP A 63 -6.82 -56.71 24.38
C ASP A 63 -5.33 -56.97 24.67
N ASP A 64 -4.50 -55.95 24.63
CA ASP A 64 -3.05 -55.99 24.83
C ASP A 64 -2.29 -56.77 23.76
N TYR A 65 -2.89 -56.97 22.60
CA TYR A 65 -2.26 -57.63 21.47
C TYR A 65 -2.42 -56.81 20.19
N CYS A 66 -1.32 -56.47 19.57
CA CYS A 66 -1.29 -55.63 18.37
C CYS A 66 -1.65 -56.43 17.11
N ASP A 67 -2.91 -56.42 16.68
CA ASP A 67 -3.44 -57.12 15.53
C ASP A 67 -3.48 -56.26 14.25
N CYS A 68 -3.62 -54.92 14.39
CA CYS A 68 -3.60 -53.97 13.28
C CYS A 68 -2.19 -53.47 12.97
N PRO A 69 -1.78 -53.41 11.70
CA PRO A 69 -0.44 -52.94 11.33
C PRO A 69 -0.21 -51.46 11.65
N ASP A 70 -1.26 -50.71 11.93
CA ASP A 70 -1.24 -49.29 12.30
C ASP A 70 -1.57 -49.04 13.78
N GLY A 71 -1.68 -50.10 14.59
CA GLY A 71 -1.98 -50.03 16.02
C GLY A 71 -3.35 -49.47 16.37
N SER A 72 -4.26 -49.37 15.40
CA SER A 72 -5.58 -48.76 15.64
C SER A 72 -6.52 -49.65 16.47
N ASP A 73 -6.21 -50.90 16.69
CA ASP A 73 -6.91 -51.83 17.58
C ASP A 73 -6.56 -51.62 19.06
N GLU A 74 -5.43 -50.99 19.35
CA GLU A 74 -4.92 -50.79 20.72
C GLU A 74 -4.85 -49.30 21.10
N PRO A 75 -5.93 -48.51 20.94
CA PRO A 75 -5.91 -47.08 21.26
C PRO A 75 -5.75 -46.79 22.75
N GLY A 76 -6.05 -47.78 23.60
CA GLY A 76 -6.06 -47.66 25.06
C GLY A 76 -4.98 -48.41 25.79
N THR A 77 -4.04 -49.05 25.09
CA THR A 77 -2.96 -49.86 25.70
C THR A 77 -1.59 -49.52 25.12
N SER A 78 -0.54 -50.06 25.68
CA SER A 78 0.83 -49.92 25.17
C SER A 78 1.24 -51.02 24.18
N ALA A 79 0.33 -51.96 23.82
CA ALA A 79 0.68 -53.15 23.04
C ALA A 79 1.25 -52.85 21.65
N CYS A 80 0.79 -51.76 21.01
CA CYS A 80 1.31 -51.29 19.73
C CYS A 80 2.33 -50.13 19.84
N ALA A 81 2.83 -49.84 21.03
CA ALA A 81 3.74 -48.71 21.28
C ALA A 81 5.06 -48.74 20.50
N TYR A 82 5.46 -49.92 20.02
CA TYR A 82 6.65 -50.11 19.20
C TYR A 82 6.47 -49.68 17.73
N LEU A 83 5.25 -49.47 17.30
CA LEU A 83 4.97 -48.97 15.94
C LEU A 83 5.41 -47.50 15.84
N SER A 84 6.56 -47.28 15.26
CA SER A 84 7.14 -45.98 15.03
C SER A 84 7.94 -45.98 13.74
N PRO A 85 7.99 -44.86 12.98
CA PRO A 85 8.89 -44.74 11.84
C PRO A 85 10.36 -44.98 12.19
N LEU A 86 10.70 -44.84 13.47
CA LEU A 86 12.06 -45.04 14.01
C LEU A 86 12.25 -46.40 14.64
N SER A 87 11.20 -47.23 14.70
CA SER A 87 11.29 -48.57 15.30
C SER A 87 12.10 -49.52 14.40
N PRO A 88 12.96 -50.40 14.96
CA PRO A 88 13.66 -51.40 14.19
C PRO A 88 12.66 -52.36 13.52
N PRO A 89 12.98 -52.91 12.33
CA PRO A 89 12.08 -53.81 11.64
C PRO A 89 11.72 -55.00 12.52
N GLN A 90 10.44 -55.40 12.49
CA GLN A 90 9.84 -56.47 13.29
C GLN A 90 10.60 -57.81 13.14
N PRO A 91 10.68 -58.61 14.21
CA PRO A 91 11.23 -59.97 14.11
C PRO A 91 10.48 -60.81 13.08
N LEU A 92 11.23 -61.64 12.36
CA LEU A 92 10.79 -62.54 11.32
C LEU A 92 9.49 -63.29 11.67
N GLY A 93 8.40 -62.90 11.07
CA GLY A 93 7.05 -63.48 11.22
C GLY A 93 5.96 -62.56 10.70
N PHE A 94 6.17 -61.28 10.72
CA PHE A 94 5.25 -60.27 10.17
C PHE A 94 5.56 -60.05 8.69
N GLN A 95 4.90 -60.79 7.81
CA GLN A 95 4.99 -60.59 6.36
C GLN A 95 4.04 -59.50 5.89
N GLY A 96 4.16 -58.32 6.44
CA GLY A 96 3.56 -57.12 5.89
C GLY A 96 4.58 -56.35 5.03
N LYS A 97 4.26 -56.11 3.76
CA LYS A 97 5.14 -55.44 2.79
C LYS A 97 5.38 -53.96 3.04
N ASP A 98 4.83 -53.34 4.07
CA ASP A 98 4.93 -51.91 4.34
C ASP A 98 5.76 -51.66 5.61
N VAL A 99 7.04 -51.43 5.37
CA VAL A 99 8.06 -51.10 6.39
C VAL A 99 7.86 -49.74 7.03
N ASN A 100 6.84 -49.01 6.64
CA ASN A 100 6.51 -47.66 7.11
C ASN A 100 5.11 -47.60 7.76
N ALA A 101 4.73 -48.55 8.57
CA ALA A 101 3.48 -48.48 9.34
C ALA A 101 3.61 -47.38 10.39
N MET A 102 3.06 -46.20 10.08
CA MET A 102 2.89 -45.13 11.06
C MET A 102 1.66 -45.42 11.91
N PRO A 103 1.69 -45.16 13.24
CA PRO A 103 0.51 -45.25 14.07
C PRO A 103 -0.64 -44.45 13.46
N ALA A 104 -1.85 -45.06 13.38
CA ALA A 104 -3.03 -44.34 12.88
C ALA A 104 -3.54 -43.27 13.87
N LEU A 105 -3.15 -43.39 15.14
CA LEU A 105 -3.51 -42.47 16.23
C LEU A 105 -2.27 -41.74 16.72
N PRO A 106 -2.40 -40.47 17.12
CA PRO A 106 -1.28 -39.65 17.61
C PRO A 106 -0.71 -40.15 18.94
N GLY A 107 -1.50 -40.90 19.73
CA GLY A 107 -1.18 -41.39 21.06
C GLY A 107 -2.44 -41.77 21.83
N PHE A 108 -2.27 -42.12 23.08
CA PHE A 108 -3.36 -42.33 24.03
C PHE A 108 -4.02 -41.02 24.39
N TYR A 109 -5.34 -40.90 24.23
CA TYR A 109 -6.09 -39.68 24.50
C TYR A 109 -6.55 -39.59 25.95
N CYS A 110 -6.02 -38.63 26.69
CA CYS A 110 -6.47 -38.25 28.02
C CYS A 110 -7.55 -37.18 27.93
N LYS A 111 -8.73 -37.47 28.50
CA LYS A 111 -9.90 -36.57 28.49
C LYS A 111 -9.68 -35.28 29.24
N ASN A 112 -8.91 -35.36 30.30
CA ASN A 112 -8.52 -34.26 31.17
C ASN A 112 -9.70 -33.32 31.57
N LYS A 113 -10.79 -33.88 32.06
CA LYS A 113 -12.01 -33.12 32.34
C LYS A 113 -11.75 -31.95 33.26
N GLY A 114 -11.88 -30.74 32.73
CA GLY A 114 -11.59 -29.49 33.45
C GLY A 114 -10.18 -28.94 33.22
N HIS A 115 -9.43 -29.55 32.31
CA HIS A 115 -8.17 -29.07 31.75
C HIS A 115 -8.17 -29.29 30.23
N GLN A 116 -7.07 -29.02 29.56
CA GLN A 116 -6.91 -29.25 28.12
C GLN A 116 -6.75 -30.74 27.86
N PRO A 117 -7.59 -31.34 26.99
CA PRO A 117 -7.35 -32.69 26.51
C PRO A 117 -6.00 -32.79 25.79
N SER A 118 -5.31 -33.89 25.95
CA SER A 118 -4.01 -34.10 25.29
C SER A 118 -3.78 -35.57 24.95
N TYR A 119 -2.75 -35.80 24.15
CA TYR A 119 -2.26 -37.14 23.85
C TYR A 119 -0.97 -37.37 24.60
N ILE A 120 -0.79 -38.60 25.07
CA ILE A 120 0.50 -39.09 25.57
C ILE A 120 1.02 -40.19 24.66
N PRO A 121 2.32 -40.41 24.58
CA PRO A 121 2.88 -41.55 23.87
C PRO A 121 2.31 -42.87 24.38
N PHE A 122 2.06 -43.83 23.51
CA PHE A 122 1.57 -45.14 23.94
C PHE A 122 2.52 -45.86 24.88
N THR A 123 3.82 -45.52 24.85
CA THR A 123 4.82 -46.04 25.79
C THR A 123 4.59 -45.66 27.23
N ASN A 124 3.82 -44.59 27.48
CA ASN A 124 3.51 -44.07 28.80
C ASN A 124 2.17 -44.59 29.34
N VAL A 125 1.57 -45.56 28.64
CA VAL A 125 0.31 -46.19 29.10
C VAL A 125 0.66 -47.41 29.96
N ASN A 126 0.22 -47.40 31.22
CA ASN A 126 0.49 -48.44 32.21
C ASN A 126 2.00 -48.70 32.43
N ASP A 127 2.81 -47.65 32.42
CA ASP A 127 4.26 -47.68 32.66
C ASP A 127 4.63 -47.60 34.15
N GLY A 128 3.66 -47.39 35.01
CA GLY A 128 3.85 -47.24 36.46
C GLY A 128 4.23 -45.83 36.89
N ALA A 129 4.04 -44.83 36.04
CA ALA A 129 4.25 -43.42 36.35
C ALA A 129 2.99 -42.59 36.00
N CYS A 130 2.64 -41.62 36.82
CA CYS A 130 1.49 -40.73 36.56
C CYS A 130 1.97 -39.51 35.77
N ASP A 131 1.61 -39.40 34.50
CA ASP A 131 1.99 -38.34 33.57
C ASP A 131 1.11 -37.08 33.71
N TYR A 132 1.01 -36.53 34.90
CA TYR A 132 0.11 -35.42 35.24
C TYR A 132 0.28 -34.15 34.38
N GLU A 133 1.41 -33.96 33.74
CA GLU A 133 1.64 -32.84 32.83
C GLU A 133 0.78 -32.92 31.54
N LEU A 134 0.55 -34.14 31.06
CA LEU A 134 -0.23 -34.40 29.83
C LEU A 134 -1.55 -35.12 30.13
N CYS A 135 -1.57 -35.99 31.14
CA CYS A 135 -2.70 -36.83 31.52
C CYS A 135 -3.12 -36.58 32.98
N CYS A 136 -3.68 -35.40 33.25
CA CYS A 136 -4.02 -35.01 34.63
C CYS A 136 -5.17 -35.80 35.25
N ASP A 137 -5.95 -36.56 34.43
CA ASP A 137 -7.04 -37.40 34.90
C ASP A 137 -6.57 -38.82 35.35
N GLY A 138 -5.27 -39.10 35.17
CA GLY A 138 -4.64 -40.36 35.55
C GLY A 138 -5.15 -41.57 34.78
N SER A 139 -5.77 -41.37 33.61
CA SER A 139 -6.32 -42.45 32.80
C SER A 139 -5.25 -43.26 32.06
N ASP A 140 -4.03 -42.76 32.02
CA ASP A 140 -2.83 -43.42 31.51
C ASP A 140 -2.48 -44.69 32.32
N GLU A 141 -2.69 -44.71 33.64
CA GLU A 141 -2.36 -45.80 34.55
C GLU A 141 -3.60 -46.58 35.03
N TYR A 142 -4.49 -46.93 34.07
CA TYR A 142 -5.78 -47.55 34.41
C TYR A 142 -5.65 -48.98 34.99
N GLU A 143 -4.60 -49.70 34.71
CA GLU A 143 -4.36 -51.06 35.24
C GLU A 143 -3.64 -51.07 36.59
N HIS A 144 -3.20 -49.91 37.05
CA HIS A 144 -2.48 -49.76 38.32
C HIS A 144 -1.22 -50.63 38.39
N VAL A 145 -0.45 -50.68 37.30
CA VAL A 145 0.81 -51.44 37.22
C VAL A 145 1.73 -51.01 38.40
N GLY A 146 2.36 -51.96 39.06
CA GLY A 146 3.17 -51.71 40.24
C GLY A 146 2.42 -51.19 41.47
N ALA A 147 1.08 -51.35 41.53
CA ALA A 147 0.18 -50.84 42.53
C ALA A 147 0.08 -49.31 42.56
N ILE A 148 0.45 -48.64 41.47
CA ILE A 148 0.34 -47.19 41.30
C ILE A 148 -1.09 -46.84 40.93
N LYS A 149 -1.66 -45.86 41.67
CA LYS A 149 -2.99 -45.33 41.42
C LYS A 149 -2.89 -43.85 41.18
N CYS A 150 -3.13 -43.42 39.95
CA CYS A 150 -3.15 -42.03 39.57
C CYS A 150 -4.52 -41.40 39.88
N GLU A 151 -4.56 -40.44 40.76
CA GLU A 151 -5.79 -39.71 41.11
C GLU A 151 -6.04 -38.60 40.11
N ASP A 152 -7.31 -38.34 39.77
CA ASP A 152 -7.68 -37.18 38.93
C ASP A 152 -7.30 -35.87 39.65
N LYS A 153 -6.31 -35.16 39.09
CA LYS A 153 -5.82 -33.85 39.53
C LYS A 153 -6.22 -32.72 38.60
N CYS A 154 -7.02 -32.98 37.57
CA CYS A 154 -7.41 -31.98 36.58
C CYS A 154 -8.14 -30.78 37.17
N ALA A 155 -8.89 -30.98 38.25
CA ALA A 155 -9.55 -29.87 38.95
C ALA A 155 -8.55 -28.85 39.50
N THR A 156 -7.41 -29.34 40.02
CA THR A 156 -6.36 -28.51 40.63
C THR A 156 -5.44 -27.92 39.56
N ILE A 157 -4.87 -28.79 38.70
CA ILE A 157 -3.95 -28.42 37.63
C ILE A 157 -4.67 -27.51 36.60
N GLY A 158 -5.89 -27.84 36.24
CA GLY A 158 -6.69 -27.06 35.28
C GLY A 158 -7.17 -25.70 35.79
N LYS A 159 -7.08 -25.41 37.08
CA LYS A 159 -7.50 -24.12 37.65
C LYS A 159 -6.66 -22.96 37.09
N GLU A 160 -5.36 -23.12 37.05
CA GLU A 160 -4.45 -22.11 36.50
C GLU A 160 -4.61 -21.97 35.01
N TRP A 161 -4.75 -23.10 34.29
CA TRP A 161 -5.01 -23.11 32.87
C TRP A 161 -6.32 -22.38 32.50
N ARG A 162 -7.44 -22.67 33.21
CA ARG A 162 -8.72 -21.97 32.99
C ARG A 162 -8.59 -20.47 33.23
N LYS A 163 -7.89 -20.06 34.29
CA LYS A 163 -7.64 -18.64 34.59
C LYS A 163 -6.83 -17.98 33.46
N ALA A 164 -5.81 -18.66 32.97
CA ALA A 164 -5.00 -18.19 31.83
C ALA A 164 -5.81 -18.15 30.54
N ASP A 165 -6.64 -19.17 30.28
CA ASP A 165 -7.50 -19.21 29.09
C ASP A 165 -8.60 -18.14 29.10
N GLU A 166 -9.24 -17.92 30.25
CA GLU A 166 -10.20 -16.81 30.42
C GLU A 166 -9.55 -15.45 30.15
N ALA A 167 -8.34 -15.23 30.68
CA ALA A 167 -7.58 -14.02 30.44
C ALA A 167 -7.24 -13.87 28.93
N ARG A 168 -6.81 -14.96 28.30
CA ARG A 168 -6.52 -15.00 26.86
C ARG A 168 -7.77 -14.72 26.01
N GLN A 169 -8.92 -15.34 26.31
CA GLN A 169 -10.19 -15.12 25.61
C GLN A 169 -10.67 -13.67 25.76
N LYS A 170 -10.52 -13.09 26.94
CA LYS A 170 -10.82 -11.69 27.20
C LYS A 170 -9.93 -10.76 26.38
N SER A 171 -8.63 -11.01 26.37
CA SER A 171 -7.67 -10.23 25.57
C SER A 171 -7.95 -10.35 24.07
N LEU A 172 -8.23 -11.57 23.57
CA LEU A 172 -8.63 -11.78 22.16
C LEU A 172 -9.92 -11.03 21.79
N THR A 173 -10.89 -10.99 22.71
CA THR A 173 -12.14 -10.25 22.49
C THR A 173 -11.87 -8.75 22.42
N ALA A 174 -11.07 -8.22 23.33
CA ALA A 174 -10.65 -6.81 23.31
C ALA A 174 -9.85 -6.48 22.05
N ALA A 175 -8.93 -7.36 21.65
CA ALA A 175 -8.15 -7.20 20.42
C ALA A 175 -9.03 -7.15 19.15
N LYS A 176 -10.02 -8.05 19.05
CA LYS A 176 -11.00 -8.03 17.94
C LYS A 176 -11.84 -6.75 17.91
N GLN A 177 -12.19 -6.22 19.10
CA GLN A 177 -12.90 -4.95 19.17
C GLN A 177 -12.03 -3.79 18.71
N ARG A 178 -10.78 -3.72 19.18
CA ARG A 178 -9.80 -2.71 18.73
C ARG A 178 -9.54 -2.78 17.22
N ARG A 179 -9.49 -4.01 16.66
CA ARG A 179 -9.39 -4.17 15.22
C ARG A 179 -10.53 -3.51 14.46
N LYS A 180 -11.77 -3.68 14.93
CA LYS A 180 -12.94 -3.02 14.32
C LYS A 180 -12.84 -1.49 14.37
N GLU A 181 -12.32 -0.95 15.45
CA GLU A 181 -12.09 0.48 15.61
C GLU A 181 -11.01 0.99 14.64
N LEU A 182 -9.91 0.25 14.48
CA LEU A 182 -8.86 0.57 13.52
C LEU A 182 -9.37 0.54 12.07
N ILE A 183 -10.20 -0.44 11.70
CA ILE A 183 -10.82 -0.50 10.36
C ILE A 183 -11.72 0.71 10.14
N ALA A 184 -12.52 1.08 11.13
CA ALA A 184 -13.38 2.26 11.04
C ALA A 184 -12.56 3.57 10.94
N GLU A 185 -11.46 3.67 11.66
CA GLU A 185 -10.51 4.78 11.57
C GLU A 185 -9.85 4.84 10.19
N ALA A 186 -9.34 3.73 9.69
CA ALA A 186 -8.76 3.63 8.35
C ALA A 186 -9.76 4.04 7.25
N GLY A 187 -11.03 3.60 7.39
CA GLY A 187 -12.09 3.99 6.48
C GLY A 187 -12.38 5.49 6.49
N ARG A 188 -12.36 6.14 7.67
CA ARG A 188 -12.49 7.60 7.78
C ARG A 188 -11.31 8.31 7.12
N MET A 189 -10.07 7.90 7.41
CA MET A 189 -8.87 8.49 6.81
C MET A 189 -8.86 8.35 5.29
N ARG A 190 -9.30 7.20 4.77
CA ARG A 190 -9.45 7.01 3.32
C ARG A 190 -10.45 7.97 2.73
N LYS A 191 -11.61 8.12 3.37
CA LYS A 191 -12.66 9.05 2.93
C LYS A 191 -12.16 10.51 2.94
N GLU A 192 -11.41 10.91 3.95
CA GLU A 192 -10.80 12.24 4.02
C GLU A 192 -9.87 12.50 2.82
N VAL A 193 -9.09 11.51 2.40
CA VAL A 193 -8.27 11.59 1.19
C VAL A 193 -9.14 11.70 -0.06
N GLU A 194 -10.19 10.90 -0.18
CA GLU A 194 -11.15 10.95 -1.31
C GLU A 194 -11.84 12.31 -1.39
N ASP A 195 -12.30 12.85 -0.27
CA ASP A 195 -12.94 14.17 -0.18
C ASP A 195 -11.93 15.29 -0.53
N ARG A 196 -10.66 15.17 -0.10
CA ARG A 196 -9.60 16.12 -0.45
C ARG A 196 -9.30 16.09 -1.95
N ILE A 197 -9.27 14.92 -2.57
CA ILE A 197 -9.12 14.77 -4.03
C ILE A 197 -10.22 15.52 -4.78
N GLN A 198 -11.47 15.38 -4.36
CA GLN A 198 -12.58 16.10 -4.99
C GLN A 198 -12.44 17.63 -4.82
N THR A 199 -12.04 18.06 -3.64
CA THR A 199 -11.77 19.49 -3.38
C THR A 199 -10.65 20.01 -4.27
N LEU A 200 -9.53 19.28 -4.36
CA LEU A 200 -8.39 19.66 -5.21
C LEU A 200 -8.76 19.72 -6.69
N LYS A 201 -9.56 18.78 -7.20
CA LYS A 201 -10.05 18.83 -8.59
C LYS A 201 -10.82 20.11 -8.87
N THR A 202 -11.70 20.52 -7.98
CA THR A 202 -12.45 21.78 -8.11
C THR A 202 -11.52 23.01 -8.00
N GLN A 203 -10.53 22.98 -7.09
CA GLN A 203 -9.53 24.05 -6.96
C GLN A 203 -8.68 24.18 -8.21
N ILE A 204 -8.21 23.07 -8.79
CA ILE A 204 -7.44 23.02 -10.04
C ILE A 204 -8.24 23.60 -11.21
N GLU A 205 -9.53 23.27 -11.33
CA GLU A 205 -10.40 23.86 -12.35
C GLU A 205 -10.49 25.40 -12.18
N GLY A 206 -10.72 25.86 -10.96
CA GLY A 206 -10.77 27.30 -10.65
C GLY A 206 -9.42 27.99 -10.88
N ALA A 207 -8.32 27.40 -10.44
CA ALA A 207 -6.97 27.92 -10.65
C ALA A 207 -6.59 27.97 -12.14
N THR A 208 -7.02 26.97 -12.92
CA THR A 208 -6.82 26.95 -14.37
C THR A 208 -7.52 28.10 -15.05
N LEU A 209 -8.79 28.34 -14.73
CA LEU A 209 -9.54 29.49 -15.23
C LEU A 209 -8.91 30.83 -14.82
N LYS A 210 -8.37 30.92 -13.60
CA LYS A 210 -7.65 32.09 -13.11
C LYS A 210 -6.37 32.35 -13.90
N VAL A 211 -5.58 31.31 -14.17
CA VAL A 211 -4.35 31.39 -15.00
C VAL A 211 -4.69 31.81 -16.41
N ASP A 212 -5.73 31.26 -17.01
CA ASP A 212 -6.19 31.62 -18.35
C ASP A 212 -6.65 33.10 -18.40
N GLY A 213 -7.40 33.54 -17.38
CA GLY A 213 -7.83 34.93 -17.24
C GLY A 213 -6.66 35.88 -17.10
N LEU A 214 -5.70 35.57 -16.22
CA LEU A 214 -4.48 36.40 -16.03
C LEU A 214 -3.59 36.41 -17.27
N THR A 215 -3.51 35.28 -18.00
CA THR A 215 -2.76 35.21 -19.28
C THR A 215 -3.37 36.16 -20.31
N LYS A 216 -4.69 36.18 -20.45
CA LYS A 216 -5.41 37.11 -21.34
C LYS A 216 -5.22 38.56 -20.90
N SER A 217 -5.35 38.84 -19.60
CA SER A 217 -5.14 40.17 -19.04
C SER A 217 -3.71 40.67 -19.26
N LEU A 218 -2.70 39.83 -19.07
CA LEU A 218 -1.30 40.18 -19.37
C LEU A 218 -1.15 40.54 -20.85
N ALA A 219 -1.69 39.76 -21.78
CA ALA A 219 -1.64 40.04 -23.20
C ALA A 219 -2.34 41.40 -23.56
N GLU A 220 -3.44 41.71 -22.90
CA GLU A 220 -4.14 43.01 -23.08
C GLU A 220 -3.31 44.18 -22.55
N ILE A 221 -2.68 44.04 -21.37
CA ILE A 221 -1.81 45.07 -20.78
C ILE A 221 -0.60 45.30 -21.69
N GLU A 222 0.06 44.24 -22.13
CA GLU A 222 1.19 44.33 -23.06
C GLU A 222 0.80 45.04 -24.35
N ARG A 223 -0.37 44.73 -24.91
CA ARG A 223 -0.89 45.38 -26.12
C ARG A 223 -1.17 46.88 -25.88
N ALA A 224 -1.74 47.23 -24.72
CA ALA A 224 -2.04 48.59 -24.36
C ALA A 224 -0.75 49.42 -24.15
N GLU A 225 0.26 48.85 -23.50
CA GLU A 225 1.56 49.52 -23.26
C GLU A 225 2.32 49.71 -24.59
N ARG A 226 2.35 48.71 -25.48
CA ARG A 226 2.91 48.86 -26.85
C ARG A 226 2.20 50.00 -27.62
N GLY A 227 0.89 50.12 -27.49
CA GLY A 227 0.11 51.20 -28.10
C GLY A 227 0.44 52.61 -27.59
N LYS A 228 0.88 52.71 -26.31
CA LYS A 228 1.33 54.01 -25.75
C LYS A 228 2.67 54.47 -26.33
N VAL A 229 3.61 53.53 -26.49
CA VAL A 229 4.94 53.80 -27.08
C VAL A 229 4.79 54.35 -28.51
N VAL A 230 3.87 53.76 -29.30
CA VAL A 230 3.60 54.24 -30.68
C VAL A 230 3.06 55.68 -30.74
N LYS A 231 2.26 56.11 -29.75
CA LYS A 231 1.70 57.48 -29.73
C LYS A 231 2.73 58.55 -29.37
N GLY A 232 3.84 58.22 -28.73
CA GLY A 232 4.88 59.13 -28.31
C GLY A 232 6.01 59.36 -29.32
N ALA A 233 6.11 58.54 -30.37
CA ALA A 233 7.19 58.64 -31.36
C ALA A 233 6.99 59.78 -32.39
N GLY A 234 8.02 60.60 -32.63
CA GLY A 234 8.06 61.64 -33.65
C GLY A 234 7.91 61.09 -35.10
N LYS A 235 7.80 61.98 -36.08
CA LYS A 235 7.43 61.60 -37.46
C LYS A 235 8.35 60.59 -38.15
N GLY A 236 9.63 60.48 -37.76
CA GLY A 236 10.56 59.48 -38.29
C GLY A 236 10.51 58.14 -37.51
N GLY A 237 10.29 58.19 -36.20
CA GLY A 237 10.26 57.01 -35.34
C GLY A 237 8.99 56.15 -35.45
N LYS A 238 7.92 56.64 -36.08
CA LYS A 238 6.67 55.91 -36.25
C LYS A 238 6.80 54.71 -37.19
N ILE A 239 7.60 54.82 -38.25
CA ILE A 239 7.78 53.72 -39.20
C ILE A 239 8.62 52.61 -38.56
N THR A 240 9.70 52.96 -37.84
CA THR A 240 10.55 52.00 -37.14
C THR A 240 9.78 51.26 -36.02
N VAL A 241 8.96 52.00 -35.25
CA VAL A 241 8.10 51.42 -34.20
C VAL A 241 7.00 50.51 -34.82
N LEU A 242 6.39 50.94 -35.94
CA LEU A 242 5.41 50.10 -36.66
C LEU A 242 6.03 48.85 -37.26
N ALA A 243 7.25 48.95 -37.80
CA ALA A 243 8.00 47.80 -38.30
C ALA A 243 8.35 46.82 -37.21
N SER A 244 8.85 47.31 -36.06
CA SER A 244 9.11 46.50 -34.86
C SER A 244 7.83 45.80 -34.37
N LEU A 245 6.73 46.53 -34.23
CA LEU A 245 5.44 46.00 -33.79
C LEU A 245 4.88 44.93 -34.77
N ALA A 246 5.08 45.16 -36.09
CA ALA A 246 4.69 44.17 -37.13
C ALA A 246 5.55 42.92 -37.01
N LYS A 247 6.86 43.06 -36.81
CA LYS A 247 7.79 41.93 -36.61
C LYS A 247 7.44 41.13 -35.38
N ASP A 248 7.22 41.79 -34.26
CA ASP A 248 6.82 41.14 -32.99
C ASP A 248 5.48 40.40 -33.16
N ARG A 249 4.53 41.00 -33.87
CA ARG A 249 3.22 40.37 -34.11
C ARG A 249 3.32 39.17 -35.05
N ILE A 250 4.17 39.21 -36.07
CA ILE A 250 4.45 38.08 -36.95
C ILE A 250 5.12 36.98 -36.15
N GLN A 251 6.09 37.30 -35.27
CA GLN A 251 6.72 36.31 -34.42
C GLN A 251 5.69 35.62 -33.47
N GLU A 252 4.84 36.43 -32.82
CA GLU A 252 3.77 35.91 -31.97
C GLU A 252 2.81 34.97 -32.73
N LEU A 253 2.45 35.33 -33.97
CA LEU A 253 1.61 34.48 -34.81
C LEU A 253 2.33 33.19 -35.21
N THR A 254 3.61 33.30 -35.56
CA THR A 254 4.46 32.15 -35.91
C THR A 254 4.56 31.17 -34.75
N ASP A 255 4.82 31.67 -33.52
CA ASP A 255 4.90 30.85 -32.31
C ASP A 255 3.56 30.16 -32.01
N ASN A 256 2.43 30.88 -32.17
CA ASN A 256 1.10 30.29 -31.98
C ASN A 256 0.77 29.21 -33.03
N VAL A 257 1.14 29.43 -34.29
CA VAL A 257 0.93 28.45 -35.37
C VAL A 257 1.78 27.19 -35.09
N ASN A 258 3.04 27.35 -34.68
CA ASN A 258 3.89 26.24 -34.30
C ASN A 258 3.27 25.45 -33.16
N ARG A 259 2.81 26.12 -32.10
CA ARG A 259 2.17 25.45 -30.97
C ARG A 259 0.93 24.65 -31.39
N VAL A 260 0.04 25.23 -32.18
CA VAL A 260 -1.17 24.53 -32.67
C VAL A 260 -0.79 23.36 -33.57
N ARG A 261 0.25 23.49 -34.40
CA ARG A 261 0.80 22.39 -35.21
C ARG A 261 1.34 21.26 -34.35
N ASP A 262 2.09 21.57 -33.30
CA ASP A 262 2.63 20.59 -32.36
C ASP A 262 1.52 19.87 -31.59
N GLU A 263 0.51 20.60 -31.11
CA GLU A 263 -0.68 20.03 -30.46
C GLU A 263 -1.45 19.10 -31.41
N ARG A 264 -1.63 19.51 -32.66
CA ARG A 264 -2.26 18.66 -33.70
C ARG A 264 -1.45 17.38 -33.93
N ASN A 265 -0.13 17.51 -34.09
CA ASN A 265 0.75 16.37 -34.33
C ASN A 265 0.77 15.40 -33.15
N ALA A 266 0.80 15.92 -31.92
CA ALA A 266 0.71 15.11 -30.71
C ALA A 266 -0.64 14.38 -30.63
N ALA A 267 -1.74 15.05 -30.95
CA ALA A 267 -3.07 14.44 -31.01
C ALA A 267 -3.16 13.35 -32.09
N GLN A 268 -2.59 13.59 -33.27
CA GLN A 268 -2.53 12.59 -34.34
C GLN A 268 -1.72 11.36 -33.94
N SER A 269 -0.52 11.55 -33.35
CA SER A 269 0.30 10.43 -32.87
C SER A 269 -0.43 9.61 -31.82
N ARG A 270 -1.18 10.26 -30.92
CA ARG A 270 -1.98 9.56 -29.93
C ARG A 270 -3.14 8.78 -30.53
N VAL A 271 -3.78 9.31 -31.57
CA VAL A 271 -4.82 8.60 -32.33
C VAL A 271 -4.21 7.37 -33.02
N GLU A 272 -3.06 7.51 -33.68
CA GLU A 272 -2.36 6.40 -34.36
C GLU A 272 -1.95 5.31 -33.37
N GLU A 273 -1.47 5.69 -32.16
CA GLU A 273 -1.16 4.73 -31.10
C GLU A 273 -2.40 3.96 -30.64
N LEU A 274 -3.51 4.66 -30.38
CA LEU A 274 -4.78 4.04 -29.97
C LEU A 274 -5.35 3.14 -31.08
N GLU A 275 -5.29 3.57 -32.32
CA GLU A 275 -5.69 2.77 -33.46
C GLU A 275 -4.83 1.52 -33.64
N GLY A 276 -3.51 1.66 -33.41
CA GLY A 276 -2.58 0.52 -33.40
C GLY A 276 -2.88 -0.49 -32.30
N MET A 277 -3.26 -0.03 -31.11
CA MET A 277 -3.70 -0.90 -30.01
C MET A 277 -5.00 -1.64 -30.35
N LEU A 278 -5.99 -0.94 -30.88
CA LEU A 278 -7.27 -1.53 -31.28
C LEU A 278 -7.13 -2.51 -32.43
N LYS A 279 -6.24 -2.23 -33.40
CA LYS A 279 -5.92 -3.14 -34.49
C LYS A 279 -5.30 -4.43 -33.98
N ARG A 280 -4.30 -4.35 -33.06
CA ARG A 280 -3.70 -5.53 -32.41
C ARG A 280 -4.75 -6.30 -31.63
N PHE A 281 -5.59 -5.62 -30.86
CA PHE A 281 -6.67 -6.25 -30.11
C PHE A 281 -7.61 -7.06 -31.04
N LYS A 282 -7.94 -6.53 -32.21
CA LYS A 282 -8.74 -7.25 -33.22
C LYS A 282 -7.98 -8.46 -33.79
N GLU A 283 -6.71 -8.32 -34.10
CA GLU A 283 -5.88 -9.39 -34.68
C GLU A 283 -5.67 -10.56 -33.70
N GLU A 284 -5.56 -10.27 -32.41
CA GLU A 284 -5.39 -11.26 -31.33
C GLU A 284 -6.73 -11.81 -30.82
N TYR A 285 -7.86 -11.25 -31.26
CA TYR A 285 -9.18 -11.67 -30.82
C TYR A 285 -9.50 -13.09 -31.26
N ASN A 286 -9.86 -13.96 -30.30
CA ASN A 286 -10.35 -15.30 -30.57
C ASN A 286 -11.87 -15.29 -30.87
N PRO A 287 -12.32 -15.56 -32.10
CA PRO A 287 -13.74 -15.50 -32.47
C PRO A 287 -14.60 -16.57 -31.76
N ASN A 288 -13.97 -17.59 -31.16
CA ASN A 288 -14.68 -18.60 -30.36
C ASN A 288 -14.97 -18.14 -28.92
N PHE A 289 -14.42 -17.00 -28.49
CA PHE A 289 -14.69 -16.43 -27.20
C PHE A 289 -16.08 -15.76 -27.22
N ASN A 290 -16.95 -16.18 -26.31
CA ASN A 290 -18.37 -15.81 -26.37
C ASN A 290 -18.71 -14.65 -25.41
N ASP A 291 -17.89 -13.60 -25.38
CA ASP A 291 -18.17 -12.37 -24.64
C ASP A 291 -18.81 -11.33 -25.57
N GLU A 292 -20.04 -10.95 -25.25
CA GLU A 292 -20.82 -9.97 -26.03
C GLU A 292 -20.21 -8.55 -25.96
N GLY A 293 -19.49 -8.22 -24.91
CA GLY A 293 -18.78 -6.94 -24.77
C GLY A 293 -17.62 -6.85 -25.75
N VAL A 294 -16.83 -7.91 -25.82
CA VAL A 294 -15.67 -7.99 -26.72
C VAL A 294 -16.12 -8.00 -28.18
N LYS A 295 -17.15 -8.76 -28.54
CA LYS A 295 -17.72 -8.78 -29.89
C LYS A 295 -18.20 -7.40 -30.33
N ARG A 296 -18.90 -6.67 -29.47
CA ARG A 296 -19.34 -5.29 -29.74
C ARG A 296 -18.16 -4.34 -29.93
N ALA A 297 -17.09 -4.47 -29.14
CA ALA A 297 -15.90 -3.64 -29.27
C ALA A 297 -15.17 -3.89 -30.59
N VAL A 298 -15.02 -5.15 -31.00
CA VAL A 298 -14.43 -5.50 -32.31
C VAL A 298 -15.28 -4.96 -33.46
N GLN A 299 -16.59 -5.10 -33.38
CA GLN A 299 -17.51 -4.60 -34.43
C GLN A 299 -17.51 -3.06 -34.49
N ALA A 300 -17.41 -2.38 -33.33
CA ALA A 300 -17.28 -0.93 -33.29
C ALA A 300 -15.96 -0.47 -33.94
N TRP A 301 -14.87 -1.18 -33.71
CA TRP A 301 -13.59 -0.93 -34.36
C TRP A 301 -13.66 -1.15 -35.86
N GLU A 302 -14.28 -2.23 -36.35
CA GLU A 302 -14.46 -2.50 -37.77
C GLU A 302 -15.27 -1.40 -38.48
N ASN A 303 -16.36 -0.96 -37.86
CA ASN A 303 -17.18 0.15 -38.37
C ASN A 303 -16.38 1.46 -38.39
N TYR A 304 -15.58 1.73 -37.40
CA TYR A 304 -14.71 2.91 -37.35
C TYR A 304 -13.59 2.84 -38.40
N ALA A 305 -12.94 1.70 -38.56
CA ALA A 305 -11.87 1.49 -39.54
C ALA A 305 -12.35 1.53 -41.00
N ALA A 306 -13.63 1.22 -41.23
CA ALA A 306 -14.26 1.28 -42.56
C ALA A 306 -14.66 2.71 -42.98
N GLN A 307 -14.62 3.70 -42.09
CA GLN A 307 -14.93 5.08 -42.44
C GLN A 307 -13.81 5.70 -43.28
N GLU A 308 -14.16 6.32 -44.41
CA GLU A 308 -13.20 7.12 -45.17
C GLU A 308 -12.74 8.33 -44.36
N ARG A 309 -11.44 8.50 -44.25
CA ARG A 309 -10.82 9.63 -43.57
C ARG A 309 -10.17 10.57 -44.57
N PRO A 310 -10.30 11.88 -44.37
CA PRO A 310 -9.48 12.81 -45.12
C PRO A 310 -8.01 12.51 -44.82
N GLY A 311 -7.25 12.21 -45.81
CA GLY A 311 -5.79 12.01 -45.69
C GLY A 311 -5.09 13.29 -45.21
N PRO A 312 -3.82 13.19 -44.83
CA PRO A 312 -3.03 14.35 -44.41
C PRO A 312 -3.08 15.42 -45.51
N ASN A 313 -3.43 16.65 -45.12
CA ASN A 313 -3.50 17.76 -46.05
C ASN A 313 -2.10 18.34 -46.32
N ASN A 314 -1.31 17.64 -47.13
CA ASN A 314 0.06 18.01 -47.46
C ASN A 314 0.18 19.41 -48.13
N ALA A 315 -0.91 19.95 -48.72
CA ALA A 315 -0.92 21.29 -49.27
C ALA A 315 -0.93 22.33 -48.14
N LEU A 316 -1.78 22.12 -47.13
CA LEU A 316 -1.82 23.00 -45.94
C LEU A 316 -0.52 22.98 -45.17
N ASP A 317 0.10 21.81 -45.03
CA ASP A 317 1.38 21.69 -44.29
C ASP A 317 2.52 22.42 -45.03
N ARG A 318 2.54 22.36 -46.40
CA ARG A 318 3.49 23.17 -47.18
C ARG A 318 3.25 24.68 -47.03
N ASP A 319 1.98 25.11 -47.05
CA ASP A 319 1.65 26.54 -46.88
C ASP A 319 2.07 27.01 -45.46
N LEU A 320 1.89 26.18 -44.45
CA LEU A 320 2.37 26.47 -43.09
C LEU A 320 3.91 26.51 -43.00
N ASP A 321 4.61 25.59 -43.67
CA ASP A 321 6.07 25.59 -43.74
C ASP A 321 6.60 26.87 -44.41
N GLU A 322 5.91 27.37 -45.43
CA GLU A 322 6.26 28.62 -46.10
C GLU A 322 6.08 29.85 -45.18
N ILE A 323 4.98 29.88 -44.42
CA ILE A 323 4.67 30.97 -43.45
C ILE A 323 5.66 30.96 -42.28
N LEU A 324 6.12 29.76 -41.86
CA LEU A 324 6.98 29.57 -40.72
C LEU A 324 8.49 29.72 -41.04
N LYS A 325 8.85 30.05 -42.24
CA LYS A 325 10.26 30.31 -42.59
C LYS A 325 10.84 31.43 -41.75
N PRO A 326 12.09 31.28 -41.27
CA PRO A 326 12.76 32.33 -40.51
C PRO A 326 12.93 33.60 -41.35
N ASP A 327 13.00 34.75 -40.71
CA ASP A 327 13.15 36.06 -41.37
C ASP A 327 14.32 36.12 -42.35
N SER A 328 15.39 35.33 -42.13
CA SER A 328 16.52 35.22 -43.05
C SER A 328 16.17 34.62 -44.40
N GLU A 329 15.09 33.84 -44.51
CA GLU A 329 14.62 33.17 -45.70
C GLU A 329 13.30 33.77 -46.23
N SER A 330 12.70 34.68 -45.46
CA SER A 330 11.49 35.41 -45.86
C SER A 330 11.82 36.56 -46.80
N ALA A 331 10.85 36.96 -47.66
CA ALA A 331 11.04 38.10 -48.55
C ALA A 331 11.03 39.45 -47.85
N ILE A 332 10.81 39.50 -46.52
CA ILE A 332 10.69 40.71 -45.73
C ILE A 332 12.07 41.11 -45.17
N LYS A 333 12.59 42.21 -45.66
CA LYS A 333 13.89 42.76 -45.20
C LYS A 333 13.67 43.77 -44.09
N TRP A 334 13.46 43.30 -42.85
CA TRP A 334 13.21 44.14 -41.68
C TRP A 334 14.33 45.14 -41.41
N HIS A 335 15.57 44.81 -41.70
CA HIS A 335 16.74 45.68 -41.49
C HIS A 335 16.68 46.98 -42.31
N GLU A 336 15.93 47.01 -43.43
CA GLU A 336 15.73 48.23 -44.23
C GLU A 336 14.80 49.25 -43.51
N PHE A 337 14.00 48.80 -42.50
CA PHE A 337 13.12 49.62 -41.68
C PHE A 337 13.71 49.94 -40.31
N GLU A 338 14.82 49.28 -39.92
CA GLU A 338 15.50 49.45 -38.65
C GLU A 338 16.59 50.56 -38.68
N THR A 339 16.97 51.02 -39.89
CA THR A 339 17.93 52.13 -40.03
C THR A 339 17.29 53.45 -39.63
N VAL A 340 17.59 53.88 -38.42
CA VAL A 340 17.21 55.18 -37.90
C VAL A 340 18.04 56.24 -38.61
N GLU A 341 17.40 57.21 -39.23
CA GLU A 341 18.04 58.49 -39.51
C GLU A 341 18.30 59.19 -38.15
N GLU A 342 19.55 59.36 -37.83
CA GLU A 342 20.10 59.80 -36.51
C GLU A 342 19.68 61.24 -36.09
N SER A 343 18.60 61.83 -36.55
CA SER A 343 18.52 63.30 -36.44
C SER A 343 17.83 63.88 -35.22
N ASP A 344 16.90 63.20 -34.52
CA ASP A 344 16.09 63.92 -33.52
C ASP A 344 16.26 63.42 -32.05
N VAL A 345 16.65 62.18 -31.82
CA VAL A 345 16.82 61.67 -30.47
C VAL A 345 18.21 61.97 -29.93
N GLU A 346 19.22 61.98 -30.80
CA GLU A 346 20.63 62.31 -30.44
C GLU A 346 20.78 63.76 -30.02
N LEU A 347 20.00 64.68 -30.59
CA LEU A 347 19.97 66.09 -30.20
C LEU A 347 19.44 66.26 -28.76
N LEU A 348 18.48 65.48 -28.32
CA LEU A 348 17.93 65.52 -26.94
C LEU A 348 18.95 64.95 -25.90
N TYR A 349 19.74 63.96 -26.28
CA TYR A 349 20.80 63.39 -25.42
C TYR A 349 22.09 64.23 -25.40
N LYS A 350 22.35 65.03 -26.44
CA LYS A 350 23.51 65.91 -26.57
C LYS A 350 23.23 67.37 -26.26
N PHE A 351 21.98 67.72 -25.83
CA PHE A 351 21.58 69.07 -25.50
C PHE A 351 22.50 69.76 -24.46
N GLU A 352 23.06 68.98 -23.56
CA GLU A 352 23.98 69.41 -22.50
C GLU A 352 25.31 69.96 -23.07
N GLU A 353 25.76 69.47 -24.25
CA GLU A 353 26.99 69.91 -24.89
C GLU A 353 26.90 71.33 -25.46
N TYR A 354 25.67 71.87 -25.66
CA TYR A 354 25.41 73.14 -26.20
C TYR A 354 25.20 74.23 -25.11
N LEU A 355 25.26 73.86 -23.81
CA LEU A 355 25.07 74.81 -22.68
C LEU A 355 26.43 75.34 -22.20
N PRO A 356 26.43 76.70 -21.78
CA PRO A 356 27.61 77.25 -21.11
C PRO A 356 27.96 76.47 -19.84
N ASP A 357 29.29 76.38 -19.56
CA ASP A 357 29.80 75.57 -18.43
C ASP A 357 29.24 75.97 -17.06
N SER A 358 28.85 77.24 -16.88
CA SER A 358 28.25 77.77 -15.65
C SER A 358 26.83 77.23 -15.34
N ILE A 359 26.14 76.75 -16.32
CA ILE A 359 24.74 76.22 -16.19
C ILE A 359 24.67 74.72 -16.40
N ARG A 360 25.69 74.13 -17.05
CA ARG A 360 25.74 72.72 -17.43
C ARG A 360 25.52 71.76 -16.24
N SER A 361 26.24 71.99 -15.12
CA SER A 361 26.17 71.12 -13.96
C SER A 361 24.77 71.11 -13.26
N TRP A 362 24.09 72.31 -13.25
CA TRP A 362 22.77 72.39 -12.66
C TRP A 362 21.71 71.74 -13.58
N VAL A 363 21.80 71.99 -14.88
CA VAL A 363 20.89 71.43 -15.88
C VAL A 363 21.09 69.94 -15.97
N ASP A 364 22.38 69.43 -15.95
CA ASP A 364 22.69 68.01 -15.95
C ASP A 364 22.10 67.28 -14.76
N SER A 365 22.18 67.87 -13.55
CA SER A 365 21.52 67.27 -12.37
C SER A 365 20.01 67.21 -12.54
N LYS A 366 19.35 68.26 -13.02
CA LYS A 366 17.88 68.26 -13.18
C LYS A 366 17.40 67.44 -14.33
N LEU A 367 18.16 67.35 -15.40
CA LEU A 367 17.86 66.44 -16.52
C LEU A 367 18.10 64.98 -16.14
N ARG A 368 19.11 64.69 -15.30
CA ARG A 368 19.34 63.34 -14.78
C ARG A 368 18.18 62.90 -13.90
N ASP A 369 17.74 63.76 -12.95
CA ASP A 369 16.58 63.47 -12.10
C ASP A 369 15.29 63.25 -12.96
N LEU A 370 15.11 64.08 -14.00
CA LEU A 370 14.00 63.93 -14.92
C LEU A 370 14.11 62.66 -15.77
N ARG A 371 15.32 62.31 -16.25
CA ARG A 371 15.56 61.04 -16.98
C ARG A 371 15.26 59.83 -16.12
N VAL A 372 15.78 59.80 -14.88
CA VAL A 372 15.49 58.74 -13.93
C VAL A 372 13.99 58.62 -13.70
N ALA A 373 13.29 59.73 -13.46
CA ALA A 373 11.85 59.71 -13.28
C ALA A 373 11.08 59.27 -14.53
N LEU A 374 11.56 59.61 -15.73
CA LEU A 374 10.95 59.20 -16.99
C LEU A 374 11.25 57.71 -17.32
N ILE A 375 12.43 57.21 -16.94
CA ILE A 375 12.81 55.79 -17.06
C ILE A 375 12.01 54.96 -16.06
N GLU A 376 11.93 55.40 -14.79
CA GLU A 376 11.16 54.70 -13.74
C GLU A 376 9.65 54.65 -14.05
N ASN A 377 9.13 55.64 -14.78
CA ASN A 377 7.73 55.66 -15.25
C ASN A 377 7.55 54.99 -16.62
N GLY A 378 8.58 54.40 -17.20
CA GLY A 378 8.48 53.67 -18.48
C GLY A 378 8.24 54.55 -19.72
N ILE A 379 8.53 55.86 -19.63
CA ILE A 379 8.34 56.85 -20.70
C ILE A 379 9.59 56.96 -21.60
N LEU A 380 10.77 56.74 -21.02
CA LEU A 380 12.05 56.76 -21.72
C LEU A 380 12.78 55.39 -21.55
N ALA A 381 13.36 54.88 -22.63
CA ALA A 381 14.20 53.66 -22.55
C ALA A 381 15.57 54.02 -21.94
N ASP A 382 16.11 53.11 -21.10
CA ASP A 382 17.48 53.25 -20.58
C ASP A 382 18.48 52.91 -21.71
N PRO A 383 19.33 53.85 -22.13
CA PRO A 383 20.28 53.62 -23.22
C PRO A 383 21.43 52.66 -22.86
N THR A 384 21.55 52.28 -21.57
CA THR A 384 22.64 51.42 -21.08
C THR A 384 22.25 49.92 -21.01
N THR A 385 20.96 49.62 -21.06
CA THR A 385 20.46 48.25 -21.14
C THR A 385 19.66 48.11 -22.44
N GLY A 386 20.10 47.29 -23.36
CA GLY A 386 19.44 47.09 -24.67
C GLY A 386 17.98 46.60 -24.63
N ASP A 387 17.37 46.53 -23.42
CA ASP A 387 15.97 46.22 -23.19
C ASP A 387 15.28 47.46 -22.55
N ALA A 388 14.23 47.95 -23.18
CA ALA A 388 13.36 48.95 -22.58
C ALA A 388 12.82 48.44 -21.24
N PRO A 389 12.86 49.22 -20.14
CA PRO A 389 12.35 48.77 -18.85
C PRO A 389 10.88 48.37 -19.00
N GLU A 390 10.59 47.15 -18.62
CA GLU A 390 9.21 46.64 -18.63
C GLU A 390 8.32 47.58 -17.78
N SER A 391 7.18 47.96 -18.30
CA SER A 391 6.22 48.75 -17.56
C SER A 391 5.86 48.04 -16.24
N LYS A 392 5.78 48.81 -15.15
CA LYS A 392 5.37 48.28 -13.84
C LYS A 392 4.08 47.44 -13.93
N ALA A 393 3.14 47.87 -14.79
CA ALA A 393 1.90 47.11 -15.01
C ALA A 393 2.14 45.74 -15.61
N ILE A 394 3.10 45.60 -16.51
CA ILE A 394 3.48 44.29 -17.11
C ILE A 394 4.19 43.42 -16.05
N THR A 395 5.12 44.00 -15.28
CA THR A 395 5.83 43.29 -14.21
C THR A 395 4.88 42.78 -13.14
N ASP A 396 3.93 43.60 -12.70
CA ASP A 396 2.91 43.23 -11.71
C ASP A 396 1.99 42.12 -12.24
N ALA A 397 1.56 42.22 -13.50
CA ALA A 397 0.72 41.19 -14.14
C ALA A 397 1.45 39.86 -14.32
N LYS A 398 2.73 39.89 -14.72
CA LYS A 398 3.60 38.68 -14.78
C LYS A 398 3.74 38.04 -13.41
N SER A 399 4.02 38.82 -12.37
CA SER A 399 4.14 38.33 -10.99
C SER A 399 2.85 37.67 -10.50
N GLN A 400 1.68 38.24 -10.82
CA GLN A 400 0.38 37.62 -10.50
C GLN A 400 0.17 36.31 -11.25
N LEU A 401 0.49 36.27 -12.53
CA LEU A 401 0.39 35.07 -13.35
C LEU A 401 1.32 33.98 -12.84
N ASP A 402 2.57 34.29 -12.52
CA ASP A 402 3.54 33.33 -11.99
C ASP A 402 3.12 32.78 -10.63
N SER A 403 2.53 33.63 -9.78
CA SER A 403 1.98 33.18 -8.50
C SER A 403 0.81 32.22 -8.69
N ALA A 404 -0.10 32.52 -9.62
CA ALA A 404 -1.23 31.66 -9.92
C ALA A 404 -0.80 30.31 -10.56
N LYS A 405 0.24 30.33 -11.40
CA LYS A 405 0.82 29.10 -11.97
C LYS A 405 1.46 28.22 -10.89
N LYS A 406 2.18 28.82 -9.93
CA LYS A 406 2.77 28.08 -8.80
C LYS A 406 1.69 27.46 -7.91
N GLU A 407 0.59 28.19 -7.65
CA GLU A 407 -0.56 27.66 -6.91
C GLU A 407 -1.16 26.45 -7.64
N LEU A 408 -1.44 26.58 -8.93
CA LEU A 408 -1.98 25.49 -9.76
C LEU A 408 -1.06 24.25 -9.77
N GLU A 409 0.24 24.43 -9.90
CA GLU A 409 1.21 23.34 -9.90
C GLU A 409 1.31 22.68 -8.51
N GLY A 410 1.22 23.47 -7.45
CA GLY A 410 1.12 22.98 -6.08
C GLY A 410 -0.11 22.07 -5.88
N ASP A 411 -1.28 22.52 -6.30
CA ASP A 411 -2.53 21.78 -6.19
C ASP A 411 -2.49 20.47 -7.02
N LYS A 412 -1.93 20.50 -8.23
CA LYS A 412 -1.73 19.30 -9.06
C LYS A 412 -0.79 18.30 -8.40
N SER A 413 0.31 18.77 -7.83
CA SER A 413 1.26 17.92 -7.12
C SER A 413 0.64 17.28 -5.88
N GLU A 414 -0.20 18.04 -5.15
CA GLU A 414 -0.94 17.53 -4.00
C GLU A 414 -1.98 16.49 -4.43
N LEU A 415 -2.70 16.74 -5.52
CA LEU A 415 -3.66 15.79 -6.09
C LEU A 415 -2.98 14.46 -6.42
N THR A 416 -1.86 14.49 -7.15
CA THR A 416 -1.10 13.30 -7.50
C THR A 416 -0.69 12.51 -6.26
N ARG A 417 -0.18 13.18 -5.22
CA ARG A 417 0.18 12.51 -3.96
C ARG A 417 -1.01 11.82 -3.27
N HIS A 418 -2.18 12.43 -3.30
CA HIS A 418 -3.38 11.83 -2.72
C HIS A 418 -3.92 10.68 -3.56
N GLU A 419 -3.86 10.77 -4.89
CA GLU A 419 -4.23 9.68 -5.79
C GLU A 419 -3.26 8.49 -5.63
N GLU A 420 -1.96 8.73 -5.54
CA GLU A 420 -0.97 7.70 -5.21
C GLU A 420 -1.20 7.07 -3.84
N ASP A 421 -1.61 7.87 -2.84
CA ASP A 421 -1.91 7.35 -1.51
C ASP A 421 -3.08 6.36 -1.52
N LEU A 422 -4.09 6.56 -2.37
CA LEU A 422 -5.21 5.62 -2.51
C LEU A 422 -4.81 4.28 -3.15
N THR A 423 -3.73 4.26 -3.93
CA THR A 423 -3.23 3.05 -4.60
C THR A 423 -2.24 2.26 -3.75
N LYS A 424 -1.74 2.83 -2.65
CA LYS A 424 -0.79 2.16 -1.75
C LYS A 424 -1.45 0.98 -1.04
N ASP A 425 -0.66 -0.08 -0.87
CA ASP A 425 -1.06 -1.22 -0.06
C ASP A 425 -1.00 -0.85 1.43
N TYR A 426 -2.15 -0.89 2.07
CA TYR A 426 -2.33 -0.71 3.51
C TYR A 426 -2.77 -2.00 4.21
N GLY A 427 -2.54 -3.15 3.58
CA GLY A 427 -2.90 -4.45 4.11
C GLY A 427 -4.40 -4.74 4.10
N PRO A 428 -4.81 -5.86 4.72
CA PRO A 428 -6.22 -6.29 4.75
C PRO A 428 -7.12 -5.21 5.32
N ASP A 429 -8.26 -4.96 4.68
CA ASP A 429 -9.22 -3.90 5.05
C ASP A 429 -8.58 -2.50 5.11
N SER A 430 -7.41 -2.32 4.51
CA SER A 430 -6.58 -1.10 4.59
C SER A 430 -6.25 -0.68 6.04
N ILE A 431 -6.22 -1.63 6.97
CA ILE A 431 -6.15 -1.37 8.41
C ILE A 431 -4.89 -0.63 8.84
N PHE A 432 -3.75 -0.91 8.16
CA PHE A 432 -2.48 -0.26 8.47
C PHE A 432 -2.45 1.22 8.13
N ARG A 433 -3.45 1.75 7.41
CA ARG A 433 -3.62 3.20 7.24
C ARG A 433 -3.83 3.90 8.58
N ALA A 434 -4.61 3.31 9.49
CA ALA A 434 -4.82 3.83 10.84
C ALA A 434 -3.59 3.72 11.75
N LEU A 435 -2.66 2.82 11.42
CA LEU A 435 -1.42 2.62 12.17
C LEU A 435 -0.21 3.33 11.57
N LYS A 436 -0.33 3.90 10.38
CA LYS A 436 0.79 4.55 9.69
C LYS A 436 1.48 5.56 10.60
N ASP A 437 2.82 5.49 10.64
CA ASP A 437 3.70 6.32 11.48
C ASP A 437 3.50 6.17 13.00
N ARG A 438 2.59 5.29 13.47
CA ARG A 438 2.52 4.92 14.89
C ARG A 438 3.71 4.01 15.21
N CYS A 439 4.38 4.31 16.31
CA CYS A 439 5.60 3.61 16.69
C CYS A 439 5.40 2.85 18.01
N THR A 440 5.97 1.65 18.06
CA THR A 440 6.14 0.87 19.30
C THR A 440 7.62 0.58 19.50
N SER A 441 8.04 0.45 20.75
CA SER A 441 9.46 0.23 21.08
C SER A 441 9.63 -0.80 22.17
N THR A 442 10.78 -1.47 22.16
CA THR A 442 11.20 -2.41 23.19
C THR A 442 12.67 -2.28 23.48
N ASP A 443 13.04 -2.60 24.71
CA ASP A 443 14.42 -2.63 25.13
C ASP A 443 14.99 -4.04 25.02
N SER A 444 16.09 -4.19 24.28
CA SER A 444 16.82 -5.46 24.21
C SER A 444 18.33 -5.19 24.28
N GLY A 445 19.00 -5.82 25.24
CA GLY A 445 20.42 -5.61 25.49
C GLY A 445 20.76 -4.14 25.76
N GLU A 446 21.74 -3.60 25.02
CA GLU A 446 22.20 -2.21 25.14
C GLU A 446 21.40 -1.21 24.32
N TYR A 447 20.38 -1.67 23.59
CA TYR A 447 19.61 -0.87 22.63
C TYR A 447 18.14 -0.85 22.95
N THR A 448 17.49 0.25 22.56
CA THR A 448 16.04 0.35 22.37
C THR A 448 15.74 0.22 20.89
N TYR A 449 14.87 -0.70 20.54
CA TYR A 449 14.43 -0.92 19.17
C TYR A 449 13.04 -0.33 18.99
N GLU A 450 12.82 0.33 17.89
CA GLU A 450 11.57 0.99 17.56
C GLU A 450 11.07 0.53 16.19
N HIS A 451 9.81 0.18 16.12
CA HIS A 451 9.09 -0.14 14.90
C HIS A 451 7.98 0.89 14.69
N CYS A 452 8.01 1.60 13.57
CA CYS A 452 6.97 2.52 13.13
C CYS A 452 6.25 1.91 11.93
N PHE A 453 4.96 1.64 12.06
CA PHE A 453 4.15 1.01 11.03
C PHE A 453 4.21 1.76 9.70
N LEU A 454 4.49 1.05 8.61
CA LEU A 454 4.59 1.56 7.23
C LEU A 454 5.56 2.75 7.06
N SER A 455 6.50 2.93 8.00
CA SER A 455 7.47 4.03 7.98
C SER A 455 8.88 3.47 8.07
N LYS A 456 9.39 3.18 9.23
CA LYS A 456 10.77 2.72 9.44
C LYS A 456 10.95 1.89 10.70
N THR A 457 12.10 1.20 10.76
CA THR A 457 12.62 0.57 11.98
C THR A 457 13.94 1.22 12.39
N THR A 458 14.15 1.41 13.69
CA THR A 458 15.35 2.07 14.22
C THR A 458 15.89 1.37 15.47
N GLN A 459 17.21 1.45 15.64
CA GLN A 459 17.94 1.02 16.81
C GLN A 459 18.58 2.24 17.49
N LYS A 460 18.35 2.41 18.79
CA LYS A 460 18.84 3.54 19.59
C LYS A 460 19.66 3.03 20.77
N PRO A 461 20.93 3.42 20.92
CA PRO A 461 21.72 3.04 22.09
C PRO A 461 21.15 3.65 23.37
N LYS A 462 20.99 2.87 24.44
CA LYS A 462 20.50 3.34 25.75
C LYS A 462 21.45 4.33 26.43
N LYS A 463 22.74 4.22 26.19
CA LYS A 463 23.77 5.10 26.74
C LYS A 463 23.96 6.41 25.97
N GLY A 464 23.09 6.71 25.03
CA GLY A 464 23.21 7.88 24.14
C GLY A 464 24.07 7.59 22.91
N GLY A 465 23.87 8.37 21.87
CA GLY A 465 24.53 8.20 20.55
C GLY A 465 23.58 8.41 19.40
N GLY A 466 24.06 8.21 18.19
CA GLY A 466 23.26 8.32 16.96
C GLY A 466 22.26 7.18 16.83
N HIS A 467 21.11 7.47 16.22
CA HIS A 467 20.12 6.46 15.87
C HIS A 467 20.56 5.73 14.60
N THR A 468 20.43 4.43 14.57
CA THR A 468 20.72 3.59 13.41
C THR A 468 19.42 3.19 12.72
N GLY A 469 19.24 3.57 11.46
CA GLY A 469 18.11 3.11 10.64
C GLY A 469 18.29 1.64 10.28
N MET A 470 17.30 0.81 10.60
CA MET A 470 17.32 -0.63 10.33
C MET A 470 16.50 -1.02 9.09
N GLY A 471 15.86 -0.06 8.44
CA GLY A 471 15.10 -0.19 7.21
C GLY A 471 13.95 0.80 7.11
N ASN A 472 13.57 1.10 5.87
CA ASN A 472 12.37 1.86 5.53
C ASN A 472 11.33 0.88 4.98
N PHE A 473 10.05 1.20 5.12
CA PHE A 473 8.96 0.38 4.61
C PHE A 473 9.15 0.06 3.13
N ALA A 474 9.06 -1.21 2.78
CA ALA A 474 9.16 -1.70 1.41
C ALA A 474 7.84 -2.32 0.95
N ARG A 475 7.31 -3.32 1.69
CA ARG A 475 6.08 -4.03 1.31
C ARG A 475 5.47 -4.80 2.48
N ILE A 476 4.22 -5.22 2.27
CA ILE A 476 3.51 -6.17 3.12
C ILE A 476 3.52 -7.52 2.39
N GLU A 477 3.79 -8.60 3.10
CA GLU A 477 3.83 -9.96 2.55
C GLU A 477 3.22 -10.97 3.55
N SER A 478 2.93 -12.19 3.12
CA SER A 478 2.58 -13.31 4.00
C SER A 478 3.73 -14.29 4.09
N ILE A 479 3.95 -14.82 5.28
CA ILE A 479 4.96 -15.84 5.54
C ILE A 479 4.37 -16.97 6.37
N THR A 480 4.87 -18.18 6.17
CA THR A 480 4.55 -19.33 7.01
C THR A 480 5.53 -19.41 8.16
N VAL A 481 5.00 -19.50 9.37
CA VAL A 481 5.78 -19.70 10.61
C VAL A 481 5.43 -21.06 11.18
N ASP A 482 6.44 -21.79 11.64
CA ASP A 482 6.29 -23.08 12.30
C ASP A 482 6.99 -23.02 13.67
N GLU A 483 6.40 -22.24 14.58
CA GLU A 483 6.91 -22.07 15.94
C GLU A 483 5.84 -22.45 16.97
N GLU A 484 6.25 -23.04 18.07
CA GLU A 484 5.35 -23.29 19.19
C GLU A 484 4.97 -21.99 19.88
N LEU A 485 3.70 -21.87 20.26
CA LEU A 485 3.23 -20.70 21.00
C LEU A 485 3.75 -20.78 22.45
N PRO A 486 4.51 -19.78 22.94
CA PRO A 486 4.97 -19.75 24.31
C PRO A 486 3.83 -19.79 25.33
N ALA A 487 4.10 -20.26 26.54
CA ALA A 487 3.09 -20.40 27.60
C ALA A 487 2.44 -19.06 27.99
N ASP A 488 3.16 -17.95 27.85
CA ASP A 488 2.64 -16.59 28.08
C ASP A 488 1.77 -16.05 26.94
N GLY A 489 1.68 -16.79 25.83
CA GLY A 489 0.94 -16.43 24.64
C GLY A 489 1.55 -15.31 23.79
N LYS A 490 2.78 -14.86 24.10
CA LYS A 490 3.50 -13.80 23.39
C LYS A 490 4.47 -14.39 22.39
N GLY A 491 3.95 -14.83 21.25
CA GLY A 491 4.73 -15.41 20.18
C GLY A 491 3.89 -15.57 18.90
N LEU A 492 4.54 -16.00 17.84
CA LEU A 492 3.91 -16.13 16.54
C LEU A 492 3.00 -17.36 16.44
N GLY A 493 3.39 -18.48 17.07
CA GLY A 493 2.74 -19.78 16.87
C GLY A 493 2.91 -20.28 15.43
N SER A 494 2.32 -21.43 15.10
CA SER A 494 2.37 -22.00 13.73
C SER A 494 1.28 -21.41 12.84
N GLY A 495 1.54 -21.40 11.51
CA GLY A 495 0.62 -20.98 10.46
C GLY A 495 1.08 -19.74 9.69
N GLU A 496 0.23 -19.27 8.79
CA GLU A 496 0.52 -18.07 8.01
C GLU A 496 0.37 -16.79 8.84
N ARG A 497 1.31 -15.86 8.62
CA ARG A 497 1.37 -14.56 9.30
C ARG A 497 1.58 -13.45 8.29
N ILE A 498 1.04 -12.28 8.59
CA ILE A 498 1.37 -11.05 7.85
C ILE A 498 2.73 -10.56 8.35
N ALA A 499 3.61 -10.27 7.40
CA ALA A 499 4.91 -9.66 7.65
C ALA A 499 5.01 -8.31 6.94
N ILE A 500 5.70 -7.36 7.56
CA ILE A 500 6.04 -6.07 6.98
C ILE A 500 7.55 -6.02 6.79
N LYS A 501 7.99 -5.84 5.54
CA LYS A 501 9.40 -5.77 5.21
C LYS A 501 9.90 -4.34 5.16
N TYR A 502 11.02 -4.10 5.82
CA TYR A 502 11.74 -2.84 5.85
C TYR A 502 13.11 -3.05 5.26
N GLU A 503 13.46 -2.27 4.25
CA GLU A 503 14.71 -2.40 3.48
C GLU A 503 15.45 -1.06 3.41
N ASN A 504 16.65 -1.07 2.85
CA ASN A 504 17.46 0.12 2.64
C ASN A 504 17.70 0.95 3.92
N GLY A 505 17.98 0.26 5.03
CA GLY A 505 18.47 0.88 6.24
C GLY A 505 19.91 1.39 6.11
N GLN A 506 20.48 1.86 7.21
CA GLN A 506 21.84 2.35 7.25
C GLN A 506 22.82 1.23 6.85
N HIS A 507 23.84 1.58 6.05
CA HIS A 507 24.86 0.64 5.62
C HIS A 507 25.55 -0.03 6.81
N CYS A 508 25.69 -1.35 6.73
CA CYS A 508 26.36 -2.15 7.74
C CYS A 508 27.85 -2.24 7.43
N TRP A 509 28.67 -1.98 8.44
CA TRP A 509 30.12 -2.16 8.27
C TRP A 509 30.44 -3.61 7.88
N ASN A 510 30.98 -3.79 6.68
CA ASN A 510 31.31 -5.10 6.11
C ASN A 510 30.11 -6.07 5.99
N GLY A 511 28.94 -5.53 5.58
CA GLY A 511 27.70 -6.28 5.36
C GLY A 511 26.73 -5.55 4.43
N PRO A 512 25.52 -6.09 4.21
CA PRO A 512 24.50 -5.44 3.40
C PRO A 512 23.93 -4.20 4.11
N ASN A 513 23.11 -3.41 3.42
CA ASN A 513 22.28 -2.42 4.10
C ASN A 513 21.34 -3.12 5.08
N ARG A 514 21.15 -2.50 6.25
CA ARG A 514 20.27 -3.06 7.26
C ARG A 514 18.87 -3.24 6.74
N SER A 515 18.26 -4.35 7.09
CA SER A 515 16.87 -4.68 6.79
C SER A 515 16.21 -5.33 7.98
N THR A 516 14.88 -5.20 8.07
CA THR A 516 14.10 -5.78 9.15
C THR A 516 12.85 -6.41 8.57
N MET A 517 12.57 -7.65 8.98
CA MET A 517 11.28 -8.29 8.78
C MET A 517 10.50 -8.24 10.08
N VAL A 518 9.33 -7.61 10.06
CA VAL A 518 8.43 -7.49 11.20
C VAL A 518 7.26 -8.43 10.98
N ILE A 519 7.18 -9.50 11.78
CA ILE A 519 6.14 -10.51 11.70
C ILE A 519 5.07 -10.20 12.74
N LEU A 520 3.82 -10.16 12.29
CA LEU A 520 2.70 -9.73 13.12
C LEU A 520 1.91 -10.91 13.67
N ALA A 521 1.56 -10.84 14.93
CA ALA A 521 0.64 -11.76 15.58
C ALA A 521 -0.47 -11.01 16.32
N CYS A 522 -1.57 -11.71 16.60
CA CYS A 522 -2.72 -11.12 17.29
C CYS A 522 -2.39 -10.81 18.75
N ALA A 523 -2.55 -9.56 19.14
CA ALA A 523 -2.46 -9.09 20.51
C ALA A 523 -3.44 -7.95 20.80
N GLU A 524 -3.68 -7.67 22.07
CA GLU A 524 -4.54 -6.56 22.48
C GLU A 524 -3.91 -5.19 22.20
N ASN A 525 -2.59 -5.08 22.32
CA ASN A 525 -1.83 -3.84 22.13
C ASN A 525 -0.72 -4.03 21.11
N ASP A 526 -0.22 -2.89 20.58
CA ASP A 526 0.95 -2.88 19.73
C ASP A 526 2.20 -2.99 20.62
N GLU A 527 2.90 -4.12 20.56
CA GLU A 527 4.10 -4.40 21.39
C GLU A 527 5.10 -5.27 20.63
N ILE A 528 6.38 -4.97 20.76
CA ILE A 528 7.47 -5.80 20.24
C ILE A 528 7.80 -6.84 21.30
N TRP A 529 7.60 -8.12 20.96
CA TRP A 529 7.87 -9.23 21.88
C TRP A 529 9.31 -9.71 21.80
N LYS A 530 9.85 -9.75 20.60
CA LYS A 530 11.17 -10.29 20.33
C LYS A 530 11.85 -9.58 19.19
N ILE A 531 13.16 -9.43 19.30
CA ILE A 531 14.02 -8.99 18.22
C ILE A 531 15.25 -9.86 18.15
N VAL A 532 15.60 -10.29 16.95
CA VAL A 532 16.76 -11.14 16.67
C VAL A 532 17.48 -10.61 15.44
N GLU A 533 18.79 -10.64 15.44
CA GLU A 533 19.61 -10.50 14.24
C GLU A 533 19.84 -11.91 13.69
N GLU A 534 19.08 -12.29 12.64
CA GLU A 534 19.15 -13.65 12.05
C GLU A 534 20.42 -13.83 11.24
N GLU A 535 20.76 -12.80 10.48
CA GLU A 535 22.00 -12.70 9.74
C GLU A 535 22.63 -11.33 9.98
N LYS A 536 23.89 -11.16 9.61
CA LYS A 536 24.58 -9.90 9.83
C LYS A 536 23.83 -8.71 9.21
N CYS A 537 23.29 -7.84 10.09
CA CYS A 537 22.49 -6.67 9.75
C CYS A 537 21.11 -6.96 9.11
N VAL A 538 20.64 -8.19 9.22
CA VAL A 538 19.27 -8.61 8.87
C VAL A 538 18.54 -8.96 10.16
N TYR A 539 17.49 -8.23 10.45
CA TYR A 539 16.76 -8.32 11.71
C TYR A 539 15.37 -8.91 11.51
N ARG A 540 14.93 -9.66 12.50
CA ARG A 540 13.55 -10.14 12.63
C ARG A 540 12.95 -9.59 13.90
N MET A 541 11.75 -9.03 13.82
CA MET A 541 10.94 -8.58 14.96
C MET A 541 9.62 -9.35 14.99
N GLU A 542 9.22 -9.78 16.17
CA GLU A 542 7.91 -10.35 16.44
C GLU A 542 7.07 -9.30 17.16
N VAL A 543 5.97 -8.93 16.55
CA VAL A 543 5.14 -7.81 17.03
C VAL A 543 3.70 -8.26 17.22
N GLY A 544 3.20 -8.09 18.45
CA GLY A 544 1.79 -8.22 18.75
C GLY A 544 1.03 -6.97 18.32
N THR A 545 -0.12 -7.13 17.67
CA THR A 545 -0.99 -6.02 17.28
C THR A 545 -2.45 -6.48 17.13
N PRO A 546 -3.43 -5.63 17.51
CA PRO A 546 -4.84 -5.93 17.23
C PRO A 546 -5.18 -5.96 15.73
N ALA A 547 -4.37 -5.34 14.88
CA ALA A 547 -4.64 -5.20 13.45
C ALA A 547 -4.80 -6.55 12.73
N VAL A 548 -4.11 -7.60 13.18
CA VAL A 548 -4.14 -8.92 12.53
C VAL A 548 -5.01 -9.96 13.23
N CYS A 549 -5.79 -9.57 14.24
CA CYS A 549 -6.63 -10.49 14.99
C CYS A 549 -7.84 -10.98 14.19
N GLY A 550 -7.95 -12.31 14.00
CA GLY A 550 -9.09 -12.94 13.32
C GLY A 550 -9.07 -12.77 11.80
N ILE A 551 -7.93 -12.55 11.20
CA ILE A 551 -7.72 -12.54 9.76
C ILE A 551 -7.42 -13.99 9.29
N ASP A 552 -8.05 -14.38 8.19
CA ASP A 552 -7.64 -15.52 7.39
C ASP A 552 -6.57 -15.00 6.39
N VAL A 553 -5.31 -15.21 6.71
CA VAL A 553 -4.17 -14.62 5.97
C VAL A 553 -4.13 -15.10 4.52
N GLN A 554 -4.52 -16.35 4.24
CA GLN A 554 -4.55 -16.91 2.89
C GLN A 554 -5.50 -16.15 1.95
N LYS A 555 -6.54 -15.54 2.50
CA LYS A 555 -7.51 -14.73 1.73
C LYS A 555 -7.18 -13.25 1.70
N ALA A 556 -6.37 -12.79 2.64
CA ALA A 556 -6.16 -11.36 2.90
C ALA A 556 -4.94 -10.77 2.19
N VAL A 557 -3.94 -11.59 1.87
CA VAL A 557 -2.70 -11.16 1.18
C VAL A 557 -2.51 -12.07 -0.04
N PRO A 558 -2.52 -11.55 -1.27
CA PRO A 558 -2.21 -12.35 -2.45
C PRO A 558 -0.79 -12.91 -2.34
N ALA A 559 -0.64 -14.20 -2.60
CA ALA A 559 0.68 -14.80 -2.69
C ALA A 559 1.50 -14.09 -3.77
N HIS A 560 2.60 -13.46 -3.40
CA HIS A 560 3.60 -13.04 -4.36
C HIS A 560 4.20 -14.31 -4.96
N ASN A 561 3.79 -14.67 -6.18
CA ASN A 561 4.51 -15.64 -6.98
C ASN A 561 5.90 -15.04 -7.22
N GLU A 562 6.91 -15.60 -6.58
CA GLU A 562 8.30 -15.39 -6.97
C GLU A 562 8.45 -15.90 -8.41
N LEU A 563 8.73 -14.98 -9.32
CA LEU A 563 9.15 -15.27 -10.71
C LEU A 563 10.65 -15.52 -10.73
#